data_fa4c4544b14eda1bfcbd2637c61917dc
#
_entry.id   fa4c4544b14eda1bfcbd2637c61917dc
#
_cell.length_a   1.000
_cell.length_b   1.000
_cell.length_c   1.000
_cell.angle_alpha   90.00
_cell.angle_beta   90.00
_cell.angle_gamma   90.00
#
_symmetry.space_group_name_H-M   'P 1'
#
loop_
_entity.id
_entity.type
_entity.pdbx_description
1 polymer ?
#
loop_
_entity_poly.entity_id
_entity_poly.type
_entity_poly.pdbx_seq_one_letter_code
_entity_poly.pdbx_strand_id
1 'polypeptide(L)'
;MRMDLDTIKALIDSMAGSSRPEAECREGAWTLKLTRALPPSATQSQAELSEAAQHGSAKVTSPLYGIVHLQPSPDAAPFVTVGQQVAIGAPLCVIEAMKVFNHVTAERAGTIEAIVIGNGEEVDAGQMLMSIV
;
A
#
# COMPACT_ATOMS: atom_id res chain seq x y z
N MET A 1 18.74 -12.12 -47.10
CA MET A 1 17.86 -13.21 -46.63
C MET A 1 16.73 -12.63 -45.86
N ARG A 2 15.52 -12.95 -46.22
CA ARG A 2 14.34 -12.54 -45.44
C ARG A 2 14.00 -13.67 -44.49
N MET A 3 13.89 -13.37 -43.20
CA MET A 3 13.29 -14.31 -42.27
C MET A 3 11.79 -14.37 -42.53
N ASP A 4 11.30 -15.54 -42.82
CA ASP A 4 9.88 -15.76 -43.03
C ASP A 4 9.13 -15.64 -41.70
N LEU A 5 7.95 -15.06 -41.79
CA LEU A 5 7.06 -14.86 -40.63
C LEU A 5 6.76 -16.18 -39.89
N ASP A 6 6.71 -17.27 -40.62
CA ASP A 6 6.50 -18.61 -40.07
C ASP A 6 7.68 -19.11 -39.23
N THR A 7 8.92 -18.76 -39.61
CA THR A 7 10.11 -19.06 -38.81
C THR A 7 10.11 -18.28 -37.49
N ILE A 8 9.69 -17.02 -37.54
CA ILE A 8 9.58 -16.18 -36.31
C ILE A 8 8.49 -16.72 -35.39
N LYS A 9 7.34 -17.14 -35.96
CA LYS A 9 6.26 -17.76 -35.16
C LYS A 9 6.68 -19.08 -34.53
N ALA A 10 7.42 -19.91 -35.24
CA ALA A 10 7.93 -21.17 -34.71
C ALA A 10 8.93 -20.93 -33.57
N LEU A 11 9.75 -19.86 -33.64
CA LEU A 11 10.67 -19.49 -32.60
C LEU A 11 9.92 -18.99 -31.34
N ILE A 12 8.91 -18.18 -31.54
CA ILE A 12 8.07 -17.65 -30.44
C ILE A 12 7.33 -18.81 -29.76
N ASP A 13 6.79 -19.74 -30.50
CA ASP A 13 6.08 -20.92 -30.00
C ASP A 13 7.05 -21.87 -29.23
N SER A 14 8.27 -22.05 -29.75
CA SER A 14 9.32 -22.78 -29.05
C SER A 14 9.73 -22.13 -27.72
N MET A 15 9.74 -20.81 -27.67
CA MET A 15 10.02 -20.07 -26.44
C MET A 15 8.90 -20.17 -25.40
N ALA A 16 7.66 -20.30 -25.83
CA ALA A 16 6.50 -20.42 -24.92
C ALA A 16 6.56 -21.70 -24.08
N GLY A 17 7.19 -22.74 -24.58
CA GLY A 17 7.39 -24.04 -23.90
C GLY A 17 8.72 -24.16 -23.14
N SER A 18 9.63 -23.19 -23.26
CA SER A 18 10.94 -23.25 -22.65
C SER A 18 11.04 -22.39 -21.38
N SER A 19 11.69 -22.90 -20.37
CA SER A 19 11.97 -22.16 -19.13
C SER A 19 13.14 -21.18 -19.25
N ARG A 20 13.70 -20.99 -20.44
CA ARG A 20 14.80 -20.06 -20.66
C ARG A 20 14.27 -18.66 -20.96
N PRO A 21 14.74 -17.61 -20.26
CA PRO A 21 14.27 -16.24 -20.45
C PRO A 21 14.80 -15.59 -21.73
N GLU A 22 15.82 -16.14 -22.35
CA GLU A 22 16.47 -15.59 -23.55
C GLU A 22 16.73 -16.67 -24.59
N ALA A 23 16.44 -16.36 -25.85
CA ALA A 23 16.85 -17.16 -26.99
C ALA A 23 17.58 -16.28 -28.00
N GLU A 24 18.78 -16.68 -28.39
CA GLU A 24 19.53 -16.05 -29.47
C GLU A 24 19.44 -16.91 -30.73
N CYS A 25 18.97 -16.32 -31.82
CA CYS A 25 19.02 -16.92 -33.11
C CYS A 25 20.00 -16.13 -33.99
N ARG A 26 21.01 -16.81 -34.49
CA ARG A 26 22.01 -16.23 -35.38
C ARG A 26 21.88 -16.92 -36.76
N GLU A 27 21.53 -16.14 -37.73
CA GLU A 27 21.48 -16.61 -39.12
C GLU A 27 22.19 -15.57 -40.02
N GLY A 28 23.34 -15.95 -40.55
CA GLY A 28 24.14 -15.09 -41.42
C GLY A 28 24.68 -13.83 -40.72
N ALA A 29 24.43 -12.67 -41.31
CA ALA A 29 24.88 -11.38 -40.80
C ALA A 29 23.92 -10.75 -39.82
N TRP A 30 22.79 -11.40 -39.52
CA TRP A 30 21.76 -10.87 -38.65
C TRP A 30 21.73 -11.60 -37.30
N THR A 31 21.72 -10.84 -36.21
CA THR A 31 21.54 -11.40 -34.89
C THR A 31 20.21 -10.88 -34.35
N LEU A 32 19.28 -11.80 -34.09
CA LEU A 32 18.01 -11.50 -33.46
C LEU A 32 18.08 -11.98 -32.00
N LYS A 33 18.07 -11.05 -31.07
CA LYS A 33 17.97 -11.34 -29.63
C LYS A 33 16.51 -11.19 -29.20
N LEU A 34 15.88 -12.31 -28.87
CA LEU A 34 14.53 -12.34 -28.33
C LEU A 34 14.61 -12.43 -26.80
N THR A 35 14.25 -11.37 -26.14
CA THR A 35 14.10 -11.34 -24.69
C THR A 35 12.63 -11.48 -24.37
N ARG A 36 12.27 -12.50 -23.61
CA ARG A 36 10.91 -12.65 -23.11
C ARG A 36 10.64 -11.52 -22.13
N ALA A 37 9.86 -10.53 -22.56
CA ALA A 37 9.29 -9.55 -21.63
C ALA A 37 8.43 -10.32 -20.62
N LEU A 38 8.78 -10.23 -19.36
CA LEU A 38 7.93 -10.69 -18.28
C LEU A 38 6.57 -9.96 -18.43
N PRO A 39 5.45 -10.66 -18.36
CA PRO A 39 4.15 -9.98 -18.44
C PRO A 39 4.07 -8.92 -17.33
N PRO A 40 3.45 -7.79 -17.59
CA PRO A 40 3.31 -6.71 -16.60
C PRO A 40 2.65 -7.17 -15.28
N SER A 41 1.97 -8.29 -15.29
CA SER A 41 1.44 -8.98 -14.11
C SER A 41 2.51 -9.35 -13.06
N ALA A 42 3.73 -9.68 -13.47
CA ALA A 42 4.78 -10.03 -12.51
C ALA A 42 5.34 -8.79 -11.80
N THR A 43 5.33 -7.64 -12.49
CA THR A 43 5.75 -6.36 -11.90
C THR A 43 4.69 -5.81 -10.95
N GLN A 44 3.41 -6.03 -11.25
CA GLN A 44 2.33 -5.68 -10.33
C GLN A 44 2.33 -6.56 -9.08
N SER A 45 2.63 -7.84 -9.22
CA SER A 45 2.75 -8.75 -8.07
C SER A 45 3.92 -8.41 -7.16
N GLN A 46 5.03 -7.89 -7.70
CA GLN A 46 6.13 -7.40 -6.87
C GLN A 46 5.83 -6.05 -6.22
N ALA A 47 5.06 -5.20 -6.86
CA ALA A 47 4.58 -3.96 -6.27
C ALA A 47 3.55 -4.24 -5.14
N GLU A 48 2.63 -5.17 -5.34
CA GLU A 48 1.70 -5.61 -4.29
C GLU A 48 2.42 -6.31 -3.13
N LEU A 49 3.42 -7.13 -3.41
CA LEU A 49 4.27 -7.74 -2.37
C LEU A 49 5.14 -6.69 -1.64
N SER A 50 5.53 -5.63 -2.33
CA SER A 50 6.27 -4.52 -1.72
C SER A 50 5.35 -3.64 -0.87
N GLU A 51 4.09 -3.44 -1.30
CA GLU A 51 3.08 -2.75 -0.48
C GLU A 51 2.63 -3.62 0.70
N ALA A 52 2.50 -4.94 0.51
CA ALA A 52 2.23 -5.87 1.61
C ALA A 52 3.40 -5.97 2.62
N ALA A 53 4.65 -5.82 2.16
CA ALA A 53 5.82 -5.80 3.03
C ALA A 53 6.01 -4.45 3.77
N GLN A 54 5.31 -3.40 3.36
CA GLN A 54 5.28 -2.10 4.04
C GLN A 54 4.13 -1.98 5.06
N HIS A 55 3.50 -3.08 5.43
CA HIS A 55 2.60 -3.16 6.58
C HIS A 55 3.38 -3.10 7.91
N GLY A 56 4.39 -2.25 7.96
CA GLY A 56 4.89 -1.77 9.22
C GLY A 56 3.78 -0.96 9.89
N SER A 57 3.47 -1.24 11.14
CA SER A 57 2.50 -0.49 11.92
C SER A 57 2.77 1.02 11.80
N ALA A 58 1.82 1.74 11.22
CA ALA A 58 1.89 3.19 11.14
C ALA A 58 1.38 3.74 12.47
N LYS A 59 2.21 4.53 13.11
CA LYS A 59 1.84 5.24 14.33
C LYS A 59 1.11 6.52 13.95
N VAL A 60 -0.11 6.66 14.41
CA VAL A 60 -0.85 7.91 14.33
C VAL A 60 -0.50 8.74 15.55
N THR A 61 0.04 9.92 15.34
CA THR A 61 0.44 10.84 16.39
C THR A 61 -0.44 12.09 16.41
N SER A 62 -0.54 12.72 17.56
CA SER A 62 -1.24 13.99 17.69
C SER A 62 -0.47 15.11 16.99
N PRO A 63 -1.11 15.91 16.11
CA PRO A 63 -0.46 17.05 15.48
C PRO A 63 -0.31 18.25 16.44
N LEU A 64 -1.06 18.26 17.55
CA LEU A 64 -1.07 19.36 18.51
C LEU A 64 -1.47 18.89 19.92
N TYR A 65 -1.20 19.72 20.89
CA TYR A 65 -1.64 19.52 22.26
C TYR A 65 -3.15 19.74 22.39
N GLY A 66 -3.82 18.90 23.16
CA GLY A 66 -5.25 19.04 23.43
C GLY A 66 -5.89 17.81 24.05
N ILE A 67 -7.21 17.80 24.11
CA ILE A 67 -8.02 16.70 24.62
C ILE A 67 -8.54 15.86 23.45
N VAL A 68 -8.28 14.57 23.49
CA VAL A 68 -8.74 13.64 22.45
C VAL A 68 -10.16 13.16 22.72
N HIS A 69 -11.00 13.30 21.73
CA HIS A 69 -12.33 12.71 21.70
C HIS A 69 -12.36 11.61 20.62
N LEU A 70 -12.52 10.37 21.08
CA LEU A 70 -12.69 9.20 20.18
C LEU A 70 -14.12 9.12 19.64
N GLN A 71 -15.03 9.91 20.18
CA GLN A 71 -16.44 9.96 19.82
C GLN A 71 -16.84 11.40 19.47
N PRO A 72 -17.75 11.61 18.52
CA PRO A 72 -18.27 12.94 18.20
C PRO A 72 -19.16 13.52 19.32
N SER A 73 -19.72 12.65 20.15
CA SER A 73 -20.54 12.99 21.31
C SER A 73 -20.48 11.88 22.35
N PRO A 74 -20.72 12.18 23.63
CA PRO A 74 -20.64 11.20 24.71
C PRO A 74 -21.60 10.00 24.54
N ASP A 75 -22.69 10.17 23.82
CA ASP A 75 -23.67 9.13 23.52
C ASP A 75 -23.52 8.51 22.12
N ALA A 76 -22.54 8.95 21.33
CA ALA A 76 -22.30 8.47 20.00
C ALA A 76 -21.30 7.31 19.95
N ALA A 77 -21.37 6.53 18.90
CA ALA A 77 -20.39 5.48 18.64
C ALA A 77 -18.99 6.10 18.38
N PRO A 78 -17.91 5.39 18.74
CA PRO A 78 -16.56 5.87 18.46
C PRO A 78 -16.33 5.90 16.94
N PHE A 79 -15.47 6.84 16.50
CA PHE A 79 -15.09 6.95 15.08
C PHE A 79 -14.45 5.67 14.56
N VAL A 80 -13.64 5.02 15.38
CA VAL A 80 -12.95 3.78 15.05
C VAL A 80 -12.85 2.87 16.27
N THR A 81 -12.75 1.57 16.00
CA THR A 81 -12.55 0.54 17.02
C THR A 81 -11.33 -0.30 16.67
N VAL A 82 -10.73 -0.95 17.68
CA VAL A 82 -9.63 -1.91 17.46
C VAL A 82 -10.11 -3.04 16.54
N GLY A 83 -9.32 -3.34 15.51
CA GLY A 83 -9.67 -4.32 14.48
C GLY A 83 -10.50 -3.76 13.32
N GLN A 84 -10.87 -2.50 13.34
CA GLN A 84 -11.62 -1.87 12.25
C GLN A 84 -10.68 -1.46 11.12
N GLN A 85 -11.12 -1.74 9.90
CA GLN A 85 -10.44 -1.28 8.70
C GLN A 85 -10.78 0.18 8.39
N VAL A 86 -9.76 0.99 8.14
CA VAL A 86 -9.89 2.40 7.82
C VAL A 86 -9.27 2.70 6.46
N ALA A 87 -9.84 3.65 5.73
CA ALA A 87 -9.31 4.16 4.48
C ALA A 87 -8.50 5.44 4.72
N ILE A 88 -7.70 5.82 3.73
CA ILE A 88 -7.01 7.13 3.73
C ILE A 88 -8.05 8.25 3.86
N GLY A 89 -7.80 9.19 4.79
CA GLY A 89 -8.69 10.29 5.05
C GLY A 89 -9.87 9.96 5.98
N ALA A 90 -10.00 8.72 6.46
CA ALA A 90 -11.02 8.37 7.44
C ALA A 90 -10.78 9.10 8.77
N PRO A 91 -11.80 9.68 9.39
CA PRO A 91 -11.64 10.32 10.69
C PRO A 91 -11.36 9.28 11.77
N LEU A 92 -10.31 9.49 12.53
CA LEU A 92 -9.86 8.59 13.61
C LEU A 92 -10.27 9.11 14.99
N CYS A 93 -10.06 10.38 15.22
CA CYS A 93 -10.43 11.05 16.45
C CYS A 93 -10.51 12.57 16.22
N VAL A 94 -10.97 13.27 17.23
CA VAL A 94 -11.01 14.74 17.26
C VAL A 94 -10.19 15.22 18.45
N ILE A 95 -9.36 16.21 18.22
CA ILE A 95 -8.58 16.85 19.29
C ILE A 95 -9.16 18.23 19.54
N GLU A 96 -9.60 18.48 20.76
CA GLU A 96 -10.03 19.79 21.21
C GLU A 96 -8.85 20.54 21.80
N ALA A 97 -8.46 21.62 21.14
CA ALA A 97 -7.43 22.54 21.61
C ALA A 97 -7.98 23.96 21.57
N MET A 98 -7.94 24.67 22.69
CA MET A 98 -8.42 26.08 22.80
C MET A 98 -9.85 26.27 22.23
N LYS A 99 -10.78 25.34 22.51
CA LYS A 99 -12.15 25.31 21.99
C LYS A 99 -12.26 25.16 20.47
N VAL A 100 -11.19 24.71 19.83
CA VAL A 100 -11.16 24.38 18.40
C VAL A 100 -11.06 22.87 18.25
N PHE A 101 -11.93 22.29 17.45
CA PHE A 101 -11.96 20.86 17.17
C PHE A 101 -11.15 20.55 15.91
N ASN A 102 -10.09 19.79 16.05
CA ASN A 102 -9.24 19.35 14.96
C ASN A 102 -9.43 17.87 14.70
N HIS A 103 -9.87 17.52 13.51
CA HIS A 103 -10.04 16.13 13.11
C HIS A 103 -8.68 15.52 12.75
N VAL A 104 -8.35 14.41 13.38
CA VAL A 104 -7.20 13.57 13.00
C VAL A 104 -7.71 12.48 12.06
N THR A 105 -7.13 12.45 10.87
CA THR A 105 -7.51 11.48 9.82
C THR A 105 -6.39 10.50 9.55
N ALA A 106 -6.75 9.34 9.01
CA ALA A 106 -5.78 8.33 8.62
C ALA A 106 -4.94 8.79 7.42
N GLU A 107 -3.63 8.76 7.55
CA GLU A 107 -2.70 9.06 6.46
C GLU A 107 -2.55 7.90 5.48
N ARG A 108 -2.96 6.70 5.90
CA ARG A 108 -2.94 5.48 5.09
C ARG A 108 -4.13 4.57 5.39
N ALA A 109 -4.47 3.74 4.44
CA ALA A 109 -5.43 2.66 4.66
C ALA A 109 -4.79 1.52 5.45
N GLY A 110 -5.56 0.88 6.29
CA GLY A 110 -5.11 -0.25 7.10
C GLY A 110 -6.14 -0.64 8.14
N THR A 111 -5.72 -1.44 9.10
CA THR A 111 -6.56 -1.89 10.21
C THR A 111 -6.04 -1.30 11.51
N ILE A 112 -6.92 -0.82 12.37
CA ILE A 112 -6.55 -0.32 13.71
C ILE A 112 -6.05 -1.51 14.54
N GLU A 113 -4.76 -1.50 14.86
CA GLU A 113 -4.13 -2.54 15.68
C GLU A 113 -4.37 -2.29 17.17
N ALA A 114 -4.12 -1.08 17.60
CA ALA A 114 -4.31 -0.68 19.00
C ALA A 114 -4.62 0.82 19.11
N ILE A 115 -5.42 1.16 20.11
CA ILE A 115 -5.69 2.53 20.54
C ILE A 115 -5.02 2.69 21.90
N VAL A 116 -4.08 3.62 22.00
CA VAL A 116 -3.23 3.79 23.20
C VAL A 116 -3.82 4.80 24.16
N ILE A 117 -4.73 5.63 23.68
CA ILE A 117 -5.34 6.75 24.42
C ILE A 117 -6.80 6.48 24.75
N GLY A 118 -7.27 7.09 25.82
CA GLY A 118 -8.68 7.09 26.23
C GLY A 118 -9.48 8.27 25.68
N ASN A 119 -10.80 8.12 25.68
CA ASN A 119 -11.68 9.23 25.34
C ASN A 119 -11.65 10.30 26.43
N GLY A 120 -11.41 11.55 26.05
CA GLY A 120 -11.25 12.67 26.99
C GLY A 120 -9.87 12.76 27.63
N GLU A 121 -8.89 12.04 27.11
CA GLU A 121 -7.51 12.09 27.58
C GLU A 121 -6.75 13.26 26.96
N GLU A 122 -5.93 13.92 27.78
CA GLU A 122 -5.07 15.00 27.35
C GLU A 122 -3.79 14.45 26.71
N VAL A 123 -3.46 14.94 25.51
CA VAL A 123 -2.30 14.49 24.75
C VAL A 123 -1.42 15.66 24.33
N ASP A 124 -0.14 15.39 24.24
CA ASP A 124 0.85 16.34 23.74
C ASP A 124 1.04 16.21 22.22
N ALA A 125 1.54 17.27 21.61
CA ALA A 125 1.94 17.24 20.20
C ALA A 125 3.03 16.18 19.99
N GLY A 126 2.79 15.26 19.06
CA GLY A 126 3.66 14.12 18.76
C GLY A 126 3.41 12.88 19.62
N GLN A 127 2.48 12.93 20.57
CA GLN A 127 2.10 11.76 21.35
C GLN A 127 1.40 10.73 20.48
N MET A 128 1.73 9.45 20.65
CA MET A 128 1.10 8.36 19.92
C MET A 128 -0.34 8.17 20.37
N LEU A 129 -1.26 8.18 19.43
CA LEU A 129 -2.70 8.00 19.67
C LEU A 129 -3.12 6.55 19.41
N MET A 130 -2.76 6.01 18.26
CA MET A 130 -3.11 4.67 17.85
C MET A 130 -2.13 4.13 16.80
N SER A 131 -2.17 2.82 16.58
CA SER A 131 -1.40 2.15 15.53
C SER A 131 -2.31 1.55 14.46
N ILE A 132 -1.88 1.66 13.21
CA ILE A 132 -2.56 1.11 12.02
C ILE A 132 -1.60 0.13 11.33
N VAL A 133 -2.06 -1.06 11.02
CA VAL A 133 -1.32 -2.09 10.27
C VAL A 133 -1.96 -2.36 8.90
#